data_754809c3adaa355cd69e799e982f5627
#
_entry.id   754809c3adaa355cd69e799e982f5627
#
_cell.length_a   1.000
_cell.length_b   1.000
_cell.length_c   1.000
_cell.angle_alpha   90.00
_cell.angle_beta   90.00
_cell.angle_gamma   90.00
#
_symmetry.space_group_name_H-M   'P 1'
#
loop_
_entity.id
_entity.type
_entity.pdbx_description
1 polymer ?
#
loop_
_entity_poly.entity_id
_entity_poly.type
_entity_poly.pdbx_seq_one_letter_code
_entity_poly.pdbx_strand_id
1 'polypeptide(L)'
;MSQKINKLQCLTMVAFSLASFGVLGQAIVNIEDLRREGQVGFFANITASLDASRGNRDRDFSSIQLRFDNNSDETESFLILQESKRKSNGKPIDNSTFMHGRYVFIGDNLINWEIFAQYSENPFRNYNKRSVLGGGIRYELTPTARFGAGILQEDEVNLANQSKTTERLGFYLHNAFEIAENIYLQPTIYFQPSLNDFENDYKASMILAINFKVNEDFIIEMQYSSSHDSDPPLLAEKADESISTRFSYDLSKLWKD
;
A
#
# COMPACT_ATOMS: atom_id res chain seq x y z
N MET A 1 -28.09 -26.63 18.85
CA MET A 1 -27.41 -25.57 19.64
C MET A 1 -26.35 -24.92 18.73
N SER A 2 -26.65 -23.78 18.11
CA SER A 2 -25.71 -23.06 17.27
C SER A 2 -24.96 -22.08 18.19
N GLN A 3 -23.67 -22.32 18.41
CA GLN A 3 -22.81 -21.35 19.11
C GLN A 3 -22.60 -20.15 18.18
N LYS A 4 -23.19 -19.02 18.52
CA LYS A 4 -22.83 -17.73 17.95
C LYS A 4 -21.39 -17.42 18.39
N ILE A 5 -20.44 -17.59 17.50
CA ILE A 5 -19.07 -17.14 17.73
C ILE A 5 -19.14 -15.62 17.92
N ASN A 6 -18.74 -15.17 19.11
CA ASN A 6 -18.79 -13.74 19.45
C ASN A 6 -17.78 -12.99 18.57
N LYS A 7 -18.20 -11.88 17.94
CA LYS A 7 -17.34 -11.03 17.09
C LYS A 7 -16.02 -10.65 17.77
N LEU A 8 -16.04 -10.55 19.11
CA LEU A 8 -14.86 -10.28 19.95
C LEU A 8 -13.87 -11.46 19.97
N GLN A 9 -14.34 -12.72 19.90
CA GLN A 9 -13.46 -13.91 19.86
C GLN A 9 -12.78 -14.07 18.49
N CYS A 10 -13.42 -13.68 17.38
CA CYS A 10 -12.77 -13.60 16.07
C CYS A 10 -11.69 -12.52 16.05
N LEU A 11 -11.93 -11.37 16.66
CA LEU A 11 -10.95 -10.27 16.71
C LEU A 11 -9.72 -10.65 17.53
N THR A 12 -9.91 -11.37 18.66
CA THR A 12 -8.79 -11.87 19.49
C THR A 12 -8.01 -12.99 18.80
N MET A 13 -8.66 -13.88 18.03
CA MET A 13 -7.95 -14.91 17.25
C MET A 13 -7.12 -14.31 16.11
N VAL A 14 -7.61 -13.31 15.41
CA VAL A 14 -6.85 -12.58 14.37
C VAL A 14 -5.67 -11.83 14.98
N ALA A 15 -5.84 -11.17 16.12
CA ALA A 15 -4.76 -10.47 16.82
C ALA A 15 -3.66 -11.43 17.34
N PHE A 16 -4.03 -12.65 17.77
CA PHE A 16 -3.07 -13.62 18.31
C PHE A 16 -2.28 -14.36 17.21
N SER A 17 -2.85 -14.51 16.01
CA SER A 17 -2.12 -15.10 14.87
C SER A 17 -1.11 -14.15 14.23
N LEU A 18 -1.26 -12.83 14.42
CA LEU A 18 -0.32 -11.80 13.93
C LEU A 18 0.95 -11.68 14.79
N ALA A 19 0.94 -12.19 16.03
CA ALA A 19 2.06 -12.06 16.98
C ALA A 19 3.23 -13.06 16.74
N SER A 20 3.19 -13.90 15.69
CA SER A 20 4.13 -15.03 15.54
C SER A 20 5.04 -14.96 14.32
N PHE A 21 4.98 -13.91 13.50
CA PHE A 21 5.83 -13.78 12.32
C PHE A 21 6.73 -12.54 12.48
N GLY A 22 7.95 -12.75 12.90
CA GLY A 22 9.04 -11.79 12.71
C GLY A 22 9.41 -11.79 11.23
N VAL A 23 8.79 -10.91 10.46
CA VAL A 23 9.08 -10.69 9.04
C VAL A 23 9.47 -9.23 8.89
N LEU A 24 10.62 -8.99 8.37
CA LEU A 24 11.22 -7.68 8.12
C LEU A 24 11.36 -7.48 6.58
N GLY A 25 10.84 -6.46 5.88
CA GLY A 25 10.88 -6.29 4.41
C GLY A 25 10.33 -4.96 3.87
N GLN A 26 10.36 -4.73 2.61
CA GLN A 26 10.16 -3.47 1.90
C GLN A 26 8.83 -2.76 2.22
N ALA A 27 8.83 -1.48 2.66
CA ALA A 27 7.60 -0.72 2.88
C ALA A 27 6.85 -0.53 1.55
N ILE A 28 5.62 -0.96 1.53
CA ILE A 28 4.70 -0.80 0.41
C ILE A 28 3.75 0.34 0.73
N VAL A 29 3.56 1.22 -0.25
CA VAL A 29 2.52 2.24 -0.17
C VAL A 29 1.18 1.58 -0.39
N ASN A 30 0.21 1.85 0.48
CA ASN A 30 -1.15 1.35 0.31
C ASN A 30 -1.82 2.09 -0.85
N ILE A 31 -1.88 1.44 -2.00
CA ILE A 31 -2.48 2.00 -3.22
C ILE A 31 -4.01 1.86 -3.23
N GLU A 32 -4.57 1.00 -2.38
CA GLU A 32 -6.02 0.78 -2.26
C GLU A 32 -6.68 1.72 -1.24
N ASP A 33 -5.87 2.42 -0.43
CA ASP A 33 -6.35 3.38 0.55
C ASP A 33 -7.00 4.61 -0.12
N LEU A 34 -8.05 5.14 0.51
CA LEU A 34 -8.80 6.34 0.06
C LEU A 34 -9.38 6.24 -1.36
N ARG A 35 -9.58 5.03 -1.87
CA ARG A 35 -10.16 4.82 -3.19
C ARG A 35 -11.61 5.30 -3.23
N ARG A 36 -11.99 5.96 -4.33
CA ARG A 36 -13.31 6.57 -4.57
C ARG A 36 -14.21 5.66 -5.43
N GLU A 37 -14.38 4.41 -5.01
CA GLU A 37 -15.23 3.46 -5.75
C GLU A 37 -16.66 3.94 -5.92
N GLY A 38 -17.19 3.78 -7.14
CA GLY A 38 -18.56 4.14 -7.48
C GLY A 38 -18.86 5.65 -7.43
N GLN A 39 -17.85 6.49 -7.23
CA GLN A 39 -18.01 7.94 -7.26
C GLN A 39 -17.43 8.49 -8.56
N VAL A 40 -18.29 9.05 -9.41
CA VAL A 40 -17.87 9.69 -10.66
C VAL A 40 -17.37 11.11 -10.37
N GLY A 41 -16.29 11.50 -11.01
CA GLY A 41 -15.71 12.84 -10.92
C GLY A 41 -14.22 12.83 -10.62
N PHE A 42 -13.70 14.03 -10.38
CA PHE A 42 -12.31 14.26 -9.98
C PHE A 42 -12.23 14.49 -8.48
N PHE A 43 -11.29 13.79 -7.83
CA PHE A 43 -11.05 13.89 -6.39
C PHE A 43 -9.56 14.07 -6.12
N ALA A 44 -9.23 14.73 -5.02
CA ALA A 44 -7.86 14.81 -4.54
C ALA A 44 -7.81 14.70 -3.02
N ASN A 45 -6.80 14.01 -2.54
CA ASN A 45 -6.53 13.84 -1.10
C ASN A 45 -5.08 14.18 -0.81
N ILE A 46 -4.85 14.78 0.34
CA ILE A 46 -3.53 14.93 0.95
C ILE A 46 -3.48 14.10 2.23
N THR A 47 -2.40 13.33 2.37
CA THR A 47 -2.14 12.54 3.58
C THR A 47 -0.78 12.92 4.14
N ALA A 48 -0.71 13.18 5.43
CA ALA A 48 0.53 13.48 6.14
C ALA A 48 0.73 12.53 7.32
N SER A 49 1.99 12.19 7.59
CA SER A 49 2.39 11.45 8.79
C SER A 49 3.61 12.10 9.41
N LEU A 50 3.58 12.26 10.73
CA LEU A 50 4.66 12.85 11.52
C LEU A 50 4.89 12.00 12.77
N ASP A 51 6.15 11.72 13.05
CA ASP A 51 6.58 11.09 14.29
C ASP A 51 7.87 11.77 14.77
N ALA A 52 7.98 12.00 16.04
CA ALA A 52 9.18 12.57 16.65
C ALA A 52 9.45 11.95 18.02
N SER A 53 10.66 11.48 18.24
CA SER A 53 11.15 10.97 19.52
C SER A 53 12.40 11.72 19.92
N ARG A 54 12.54 12.03 21.22
CA ARG A 54 13.67 12.76 21.79
C ARG A 54 14.22 12.00 23.00
N GLY A 55 15.53 12.14 23.26
CA GLY A 55 16.20 11.52 24.39
C GLY A 55 17.49 10.81 23.99
N ASN A 56 17.69 9.56 24.41
CA ASN A 56 18.91 8.80 24.09
C ASN A 56 19.15 8.63 22.58
N ARG A 57 18.12 8.66 21.78
CA ARG A 57 18.15 8.76 20.32
C ARG A 57 17.04 9.69 19.86
N ASP A 58 17.43 10.74 19.17
CA ASP A 58 16.47 11.59 18.47
C ASP A 58 16.08 10.92 17.16
N ARG A 59 14.77 10.82 16.92
CA ARG A 59 14.22 10.30 15.66
C ARG A 59 13.14 11.25 15.18
N ASP A 60 13.17 11.54 13.89
CA ASP A 60 12.15 12.30 13.19
C ASP A 60 11.72 11.48 11.96
N PHE A 61 10.43 11.36 11.76
CA PHE A 61 9.83 10.84 10.55
C PHE A 61 8.81 11.83 10.03
N SER A 62 8.80 12.05 8.73
CA SER A 62 7.76 12.80 8.04
C SER A 62 7.44 12.15 6.70
N SER A 63 6.17 12.11 6.34
CA SER A 63 5.70 11.68 5.04
C SER A 63 4.59 12.58 4.57
N ILE A 64 4.55 12.85 3.28
CA ILE A 64 3.45 13.51 2.59
C ILE A 64 3.08 12.69 1.36
N GLN A 65 1.78 12.49 1.15
CA GLN A 65 1.22 11.81 0.01
C GLN A 65 0.12 12.67 -0.61
N LEU A 66 0.13 12.75 -1.92
CA LEU A 66 -0.97 13.30 -2.72
C LEU A 66 -1.59 12.16 -3.52
N ARG A 67 -2.91 12.08 -3.54
CA ARG A 67 -3.67 11.17 -4.38
C ARG A 67 -4.67 11.96 -5.20
N PHE A 68 -4.72 11.66 -6.49
CA PHE A 68 -5.68 12.22 -7.44
C PHE A 68 -6.44 11.06 -8.07
N ASP A 69 -7.76 11.10 -8.02
CA ASP A 69 -8.63 10.11 -8.67
C ASP A 69 -9.46 10.84 -9.74
N ASN A 70 -9.63 10.19 -10.89
CA ASN A 70 -10.53 10.65 -11.95
C ASN A 70 -11.33 9.45 -12.45
N ASN A 71 -12.61 9.41 -12.10
CA ASN A 71 -13.51 8.28 -12.30
C ASN A 71 -14.70 8.68 -13.16
N SER A 72 -15.10 7.76 -14.03
CA SER A 72 -16.31 7.77 -14.82
C SER A 72 -17.11 6.49 -14.60
N ASP A 73 -18.26 6.36 -15.27
CA ASP A 73 -19.05 5.12 -15.24
C ASP A 73 -18.32 3.93 -15.88
N GLU A 74 -17.36 4.18 -16.77
CA GLU A 74 -16.64 3.15 -17.52
C GLU A 74 -15.19 2.95 -17.05
N THR A 75 -14.64 3.90 -16.29
CA THR A 75 -13.23 3.88 -15.94
C THR A 75 -12.95 4.47 -14.56
N GLU A 76 -11.95 3.92 -13.90
CA GLU A 76 -11.34 4.52 -12.72
C GLU A 76 -9.85 4.74 -12.98
N SER A 77 -9.34 5.91 -12.64
CA SER A 77 -7.90 6.15 -12.71
C SER A 77 -7.43 6.93 -11.50
N PHE A 78 -6.21 6.65 -11.07
CA PHE A 78 -5.60 7.42 -10.00
C PHE A 78 -4.09 7.55 -10.14
N LEU A 79 -3.58 8.60 -9.52
CA LEU A 79 -2.16 8.89 -9.36
C LEU A 79 -1.85 9.13 -7.90
N ILE A 80 -0.85 8.43 -7.36
CA ILE A 80 -0.31 8.65 -6.03
C ILE A 80 1.12 9.16 -6.18
N LEU A 81 1.44 10.24 -5.45
CA LEU A 81 2.77 10.79 -5.28
C LEU A 81 3.08 10.83 -3.79
N GLN A 82 4.20 10.26 -3.36
CA GLN A 82 4.59 10.27 -1.95
C GLN A 82 6.08 10.56 -1.81
N GLU A 83 6.41 11.36 -0.81
CA GLU A 83 7.76 11.55 -0.30
C GLU A 83 7.78 11.25 1.20
N SER A 84 8.80 10.53 1.65
CA SER A 84 9.02 10.32 3.09
C SER A 84 10.48 10.50 3.46
N LYS A 85 10.72 10.98 4.68
CA LYS A 85 12.05 11.24 5.23
C LYS A 85 12.12 10.74 6.67
N ARG A 86 13.22 10.08 7.00
CA ARG A 86 13.53 9.68 8.39
C ARG A 86 14.93 10.10 8.75
N LYS A 87 15.07 10.67 9.94
CA LYS A 87 16.36 11.06 10.51
C LYS A 87 16.56 10.38 11.86
N SER A 88 17.81 10.11 12.22
CA SER A 88 18.22 9.72 13.58
C SER A 88 19.41 10.58 14.00
N ASN A 89 19.31 11.23 15.17
CA ASN A 89 20.29 12.19 15.66
C ASN A 89 20.68 13.25 14.60
N GLY A 90 19.68 13.79 13.90
CA GLY A 90 19.84 14.78 12.83
C GLY A 90 20.36 14.27 11.49
N LYS A 91 20.82 13.01 11.41
CA LYS A 91 21.33 12.40 10.15
C LYS A 91 20.21 11.66 9.44
N PRO A 92 20.09 11.78 8.10
CA PRO A 92 19.13 11.00 7.32
C PRO A 92 19.48 9.51 7.41
N ILE A 93 18.47 8.68 7.66
CA ILE A 93 18.57 7.22 7.72
C ILE A 93 17.55 6.53 6.80
N ASP A 94 16.63 7.29 6.22
CA ASP A 94 15.69 6.86 5.18
C ASP A 94 15.20 8.09 4.41
N ASN A 95 15.10 7.95 3.10
CA ASN A 95 14.51 8.94 2.21
C ASN A 95 13.95 8.19 1.01
N SER A 96 12.65 8.32 0.77
CA SER A 96 12.01 7.61 -0.33
C SER A 96 11.07 8.51 -1.10
N THR A 97 11.06 8.30 -2.40
CA THR A 97 10.08 8.86 -3.33
C THR A 97 9.29 7.71 -3.94
N PHE A 98 7.99 7.87 -4.05
CA PHE A 98 7.10 6.88 -4.65
C PHE A 98 6.10 7.56 -5.56
N MET A 99 5.88 6.97 -6.73
CA MET A 99 4.85 7.37 -7.67
C MET A 99 4.15 6.11 -8.19
N HIS A 100 2.82 6.12 -8.23
CA HIS A 100 2.02 5.02 -8.78
C HIS A 100 0.82 5.59 -9.54
N GLY A 101 0.68 5.19 -10.79
CA GLY A 101 -0.49 5.47 -11.61
C GLY A 101 -1.19 4.16 -11.96
N ARG A 102 -2.51 4.14 -11.90
CA ARG A 102 -3.34 3.00 -12.32
C ARG A 102 -4.53 3.48 -13.13
N TYR A 103 -4.88 2.71 -14.11
CA TYR A 103 -6.07 2.88 -14.93
C TYR A 103 -6.84 1.57 -14.96
N VAL A 104 -8.12 1.61 -14.66
CA VAL A 104 -9.03 0.47 -14.61
C VAL A 104 -10.16 0.68 -15.62
N PHE A 105 -10.39 -0.29 -16.45
CA PHE A 105 -11.54 -0.38 -17.37
C PHE A 105 -12.62 -1.17 -16.65
N ILE A 106 -13.74 -0.52 -16.34
CA ILE A 106 -14.88 -1.15 -15.68
C ILE A 106 -15.63 -1.97 -16.73
N GLY A 107 -15.74 -3.28 -16.51
CA GLY A 107 -16.47 -4.19 -17.37
C GLY A 107 -17.94 -4.32 -16.97
N ASP A 108 -18.75 -4.90 -17.85
CA ASP A 108 -20.18 -5.18 -17.60
C ASP A 108 -20.42 -6.27 -16.53
N ASN A 109 -19.35 -6.92 -16.08
CA ASN A 109 -19.36 -8.02 -15.12
C ASN A 109 -18.48 -7.68 -13.91
N LEU A 110 -18.34 -8.64 -12.99
CA LEU A 110 -17.47 -8.52 -11.81
C LEU A 110 -15.96 -8.47 -12.12
N ILE A 111 -15.58 -8.51 -13.42
CA ILE A 111 -14.19 -8.51 -13.88
C ILE A 111 -13.89 -7.18 -14.56
N ASN A 112 -12.91 -6.49 -14.03
CA ASN A 112 -12.35 -5.25 -14.57
C ASN A 112 -10.93 -5.52 -15.08
N TRP A 113 -10.50 -4.78 -16.12
CA TRP A 113 -9.12 -4.83 -16.61
C TRP A 113 -8.35 -3.67 -16.03
N GLU A 114 -7.09 -3.89 -15.64
CA GLU A 114 -6.26 -2.83 -15.10
C GLU A 114 -4.87 -2.81 -15.72
N ILE A 115 -4.32 -1.59 -15.87
CA ILE A 115 -2.92 -1.34 -16.17
C ILE A 115 -2.36 -0.39 -15.13
N PHE A 116 -1.09 -0.54 -14.79
CA PHE A 116 -0.44 0.33 -13.83
C PHE A 116 1.05 0.51 -14.11
N ALA A 117 1.55 1.65 -13.67
CA ALA A 117 2.97 1.95 -13.64
C ALA A 117 3.35 2.47 -12.25
N GLN A 118 4.54 2.10 -11.79
CA GLN A 118 5.07 2.54 -10.51
C GLN A 118 6.54 2.93 -10.65
N TYR A 119 6.93 3.95 -9.93
CA TYR A 119 8.32 4.36 -9.77
C TYR A 119 8.63 4.59 -8.31
N SER A 120 9.82 4.18 -7.87
CA SER A 120 10.28 4.43 -6.51
C SER A 120 11.79 4.59 -6.45
N GLU A 121 12.24 5.45 -5.51
CA GLU A 121 13.64 5.63 -5.13
C GLU A 121 13.76 5.42 -3.63
N ASN A 122 14.74 4.62 -3.21
CA ASN A 122 15.11 4.50 -1.80
C ASN A 122 16.56 4.03 -1.65
N PRO A 123 17.54 4.95 -1.68
CA PRO A 123 18.97 4.61 -1.54
C PRO A 123 19.31 3.92 -0.22
N PHE A 124 18.54 4.15 0.83
CA PHE A 124 18.74 3.52 2.15
C PHE A 124 18.28 2.05 2.20
N ARG A 125 17.60 1.59 1.14
CA ARG A 125 17.21 0.19 0.93
C ARG A 125 18.03 -0.50 -0.15
N ASN A 126 19.20 0.06 -0.44
CA ASN A 126 20.18 -0.45 -1.40
C ASN A 126 19.69 -0.51 -2.86
N TYR A 127 18.62 0.22 -3.22
CA TYR A 127 18.30 0.50 -4.61
C TYR A 127 18.21 2.00 -4.90
N ASN A 128 18.78 2.44 -6.01
CA ASN A 128 18.69 3.82 -6.47
C ASN A 128 17.30 4.13 -7.01
N LYS A 129 16.78 3.22 -7.84
CA LYS A 129 15.47 3.35 -8.47
C LYS A 129 14.89 1.99 -8.82
N ARG A 130 13.58 1.92 -8.80
CA ARG A 130 12.79 0.77 -9.20
C ARG A 130 11.59 1.24 -10.00
N SER A 131 11.39 0.67 -11.18
CA SER A 131 10.23 0.90 -12.04
C SER A 131 9.45 -0.39 -12.20
N VAL A 132 8.14 -0.31 -12.18
CA VAL A 132 7.25 -1.45 -12.41
C VAL A 132 6.22 -1.03 -13.44
N LEU A 133 6.00 -1.87 -14.44
CA LEU A 133 4.90 -1.76 -15.39
C LEU A 133 4.13 -3.07 -15.37
N GLY A 134 2.82 -3.00 -15.25
CA GLY A 134 2.00 -4.20 -15.18
C GLY A 134 0.57 -4.02 -15.66
N GLY A 135 -0.13 -5.15 -15.79
CA GLY A 135 -1.53 -5.18 -16.11
C GLY A 135 -2.15 -6.53 -15.78
N GLY A 136 -3.45 -6.55 -15.67
CA GLY A 136 -4.16 -7.75 -15.27
C GLY A 136 -5.66 -7.57 -15.19
N ILE A 137 -6.27 -8.44 -14.40
CA ILE A 137 -7.69 -8.41 -14.10
C ILE A 137 -7.91 -8.16 -12.61
N ARG A 138 -8.99 -7.47 -12.31
CA ARG A 138 -9.52 -7.28 -10.97
C ARG A 138 -10.92 -7.86 -10.91
N TYR A 139 -11.15 -8.73 -9.96
CA TYR A 139 -12.44 -9.36 -9.68
C TYR A 139 -13.04 -8.75 -8.39
N GLU A 140 -14.23 -8.17 -8.52
CA GLU A 140 -14.98 -7.62 -7.38
C GLU A 140 -15.72 -8.76 -6.68
N LEU A 141 -15.15 -9.25 -5.57
CA LEU A 141 -15.73 -10.35 -4.78
C LEU A 141 -17.00 -9.91 -4.03
N THR A 142 -16.98 -8.70 -3.51
CA THR A 142 -18.10 -8.00 -2.86
C THR A 142 -17.93 -6.50 -3.10
N PRO A 143 -18.91 -5.64 -2.74
CA PRO A 143 -18.73 -4.19 -2.84
C PRO A 143 -17.51 -3.63 -2.10
N THR A 144 -16.92 -4.36 -1.17
CA THR A 144 -15.77 -3.94 -0.36
C THR A 144 -14.54 -4.83 -0.52
N ALA A 145 -14.67 -5.99 -1.18
CA ALA A 145 -13.60 -6.96 -1.33
C ALA A 145 -13.26 -7.20 -2.81
N ARG A 146 -11.98 -7.20 -3.12
CA ARG A 146 -11.47 -7.42 -4.47
C ARG A 146 -10.24 -8.29 -4.49
N PHE A 147 -10.12 -9.07 -5.54
CA PHE A 147 -8.95 -9.88 -5.87
C PHE A 147 -8.40 -9.45 -7.22
N GLY A 148 -7.10 -9.22 -7.32
CA GLY A 148 -6.43 -8.93 -8.57
C GLY A 148 -5.40 -9.99 -8.92
N ALA A 149 -5.27 -10.26 -10.21
CA ALA A 149 -4.24 -11.14 -10.77
C ALA A 149 -3.73 -10.56 -12.09
N GLY A 150 -2.41 -10.56 -12.29
CA GLY A 150 -1.80 -9.99 -13.47
C GLY A 150 -0.34 -10.37 -13.64
N ILE A 151 0.28 -9.73 -14.61
CA ILE A 151 1.72 -9.81 -14.88
C ILE A 151 2.33 -8.44 -14.76
N LEU A 152 3.58 -8.39 -14.34
CA LEU A 152 4.34 -7.16 -14.25
C LEU A 152 5.82 -7.39 -14.59
N GLN A 153 6.44 -6.38 -15.15
CA GLN A 153 7.88 -6.26 -15.30
C GLN A 153 8.41 -5.28 -14.26
N GLU A 154 9.42 -5.68 -13.55
CA GLU A 154 10.16 -4.89 -12.58
C GLU A 154 11.58 -4.65 -13.07
N ASP A 155 11.98 -3.38 -13.17
CA ASP A 155 13.35 -2.95 -13.45
C ASP A 155 13.91 -2.26 -12.21
N GLU A 156 14.94 -2.86 -11.59
CA GLU A 156 15.60 -2.34 -10.40
C GLU A 156 17.06 -1.99 -10.68
N VAL A 157 17.50 -0.82 -10.22
CA VAL A 157 18.89 -0.37 -10.27
C VAL A 157 19.41 -0.25 -8.86
N ASN A 158 20.40 -1.07 -8.49
CA ASN A 158 21.03 -1.04 -7.18
C ASN A 158 21.99 0.16 -7.00
N LEU A 159 22.56 0.34 -5.80
CA LEU A 159 23.50 1.44 -5.51
C LEU A 159 24.81 1.36 -6.32
N ALA A 160 25.17 0.20 -6.84
CA ALA A 160 26.31 0.03 -7.75
C ALA A 160 25.96 0.34 -9.23
N ASN A 161 24.75 0.88 -9.50
CA ASN A 161 24.22 1.12 -10.86
C ASN A 161 24.10 -0.14 -11.72
N GLN A 162 23.95 -1.31 -11.11
CA GLN A 162 23.67 -2.54 -11.82
C GLN A 162 22.13 -2.67 -11.93
N SER A 163 21.66 -3.01 -13.13
CA SER A 163 20.24 -3.21 -13.40
C SER A 163 19.88 -4.69 -13.36
N LYS A 164 18.73 -5.00 -12.75
CA LYS A 164 18.07 -6.30 -12.79
C LYS A 164 16.66 -6.11 -13.30
N THR A 165 16.27 -6.84 -14.34
CA THR A 165 14.89 -6.93 -14.83
C THR A 165 14.30 -8.26 -14.41
N THR A 166 13.11 -8.25 -13.82
CA THR A 166 12.39 -9.45 -13.38
C THR A 166 10.94 -9.38 -13.83
N GLU A 167 10.48 -10.43 -14.49
CA GLU A 167 9.06 -10.62 -14.80
C GLU A 167 8.39 -11.38 -13.65
N ARG A 168 7.23 -10.89 -13.18
CA ARG A 168 6.52 -11.46 -12.04
C ARG A 168 5.04 -11.68 -12.34
N LEU A 169 4.44 -12.67 -11.71
CA LEU A 169 3.00 -12.66 -11.48
C LEU A 169 2.69 -11.65 -10.36
N GLY A 170 1.54 -11.03 -10.42
CA GLY A 170 1.05 -10.14 -9.39
C GLY A 170 -0.32 -10.60 -8.89
N PHE A 171 -0.42 -10.86 -7.60
CA PHE A 171 -1.69 -11.16 -6.93
C PHE A 171 -1.91 -10.17 -5.80
N TYR A 172 -3.15 -9.71 -5.65
CA TYR A 172 -3.54 -8.96 -4.46
C TYR A 172 -4.94 -9.33 -3.99
N LEU A 173 -5.15 -9.19 -2.69
CA LEU A 173 -6.46 -9.29 -2.05
C LEU A 173 -6.64 -8.09 -1.13
N HIS A 174 -7.74 -7.38 -1.30
CA HIS A 174 -8.11 -6.24 -0.46
C HIS A 174 -9.53 -6.41 0.03
N ASN A 175 -9.79 -5.92 1.24
CA ASN A 175 -11.15 -5.78 1.75
C ASN A 175 -11.24 -4.55 2.69
N ALA A 176 -12.45 -4.01 2.83
CA ALA A 176 -12.78 -2.96 3.79
C ALA A 176 -13.97 -3.41 4.65
N PHE A 177 -13.73 -3.59 5.94
CA PHE A 177 -14.75 -4.00 6.92
C PHE A 177 -15.14 -2.81 7.78
N GLU A 178 -16.40 -2.45 7.83
CA GLU A 178 -16.90 -1.55 8.87
C GLU A 178 -17.04 -2.35 10.18
N ILE A 179 -16.16 -2.07 11.15
CA ILE A 179 -16.13 -2.77 12.45
C ILE A 179 -16.92 -2.03 13.54
N ALA A 180 -17.11 -0.73 13.37
CA ALA A 180 -17.97 0.13 14.17
C ALA A 180 -18.35 1.36 13.32
N GLU A 181 -19.31 2.16 13.78
CA GLU A 181 -19.69 3.40 13.12
C GLU A 181 -18.47 4.29 12.87
N ASN A 182 -18.21 4.64 11.60
CA ASN A 182 -17.07 5.44 11.15
C ASN A 182 -15.68 4.80 11.40
N ILE A 183 -15.60 3.50 11.68
CA ILE A 183 -14.34 2.79 11.87
C ILE A 183 -14.25 1.61 10.90
N TYR A 184 -13.24 1.62 10.04
CA TYR A 184 -13.03 0.64 8.98
C TYR A 184 -11.70 -0.09 9.18
N LEU A 185 -11.72 -1.42 9.08
CA LEU A 185 -10.52 -2.26 9.04
C LEU A 185 -10.26 -2.66 7.58
N GLN A 186 -9.07 -2.36 7.07
CA GLN A 186 -8.70 -2.57 5.67
C GLN A 186 -7.43 -3.42 5.56
N PRO A 187 -7.55 -4.76 5.50
CA PRO A 187 -6.43 -5.63 5.14
C PRO A 187 -6.19 -5.61 3.63
N THR A 188 -4.93 -5.54 3.25
CA THR A 188 -4.46 -5.72 1.87
C THR A 188 -3.24 -6.63 1.87
N ILE A 189 -3.24 -7.64 1.00
CA ILE A 189 -2.13 -8.58 0.84
C ILE A 189 -1.69 -8.57 -0.62
N TYR A 190 -0.39 -8.57 -0.87
CA TYR A 190 0.22 -8.71 -2.19
C TYR A 190 1.16 -9.90 -2.19
N PHE A 191 1.21 -10.62 -3.32
CA PHE A 191 2.17 -11.69 -3.58
C PHE A 191 2.65 -11.60 -5.02
N GLN A 192 3.97 -11.50 -5.23
CA GLN A 192 4.58 -11.24 -6.53
C GLN A 192 5.77 -12.18 -6.77
N PRO A 193 5.51 -13.47 -7.10
CA PRO A 193 6.58 -14.40 -7.44
C PRO A 193 7.15 -14.11 -8.82
N SER A 194 8.45 -14.36 -9.00
CA SER A 194 9.14 -14.32 -10.29
C SER A 194 8.62 -15.43 -11.21
N LEU A 195 8.46 -15.14 -12.49
CA LEU A 195 8.12 -16.14 -13.50
C LEU A 195 9.26 -17.15 -13.74
N ASN A 196 10.51 -16.73 -13.51
CA ASN A 196 11.68 -17.55 -13.75
C ASN A 196 12.08 -18.41 -12.54
N ASP A 197 11.75 -17.97 -11.31
CA ASP A 197 12.04 -18.68 -10.05
C ASP A 197 10.96 -18.44 -9.01
N PHE A 198 9.82 -19.09 -9.22
CA PHE A 198 8.61 -18.90 -8.44
C PHE A 198 8.78 -19.18 -6.94
N GLU A 199 9.62 -20.15 -6.59
CA GLU A 199 9.78 -20.61 -5.20
C GLU A 199 10.80 -19.77 -4.42
N ASN A 200 11.86 -19.27 -5.07
CA ASN A 200 12.97 -18.63 -4.38
C ASN A 200 13.04 -17.10 -4.60
N ASP A 201 12.46 -16.57 -5.69
CA ASP A 201 12.39 -15.12 -5.96
C ASP A 201 10.94 -14.65 -5.92
N TYR A 202 10.47 -14.20 -4.76
CA TYR A 202 9.15 -13.63 -4.57
C TYR A 202 9.17 -12.42 -3.64
N LYS A 203 8.23 -11.52 -3.84
CA LYS A 203 7.90 -10.42 -2.95
C LYS A 203 6.51 -10.64 -2.36
N ALA A 204 6.39 -10.52 -1.05
CA ALA A 204 5.12 -10.60 -0.34
C ALA A 204 4.95 -9.40 0.56
N SER A 205 3.72 -8.91 0.72
CA SER A 205 3.45 -7.83 1.66
C SER A 205 2.04 -7.87 2.18
N MET A 206 1.89 -7.35 3.38
CA MET A 206 0.62 -7.16 4.06
C MET A 206 0.53 -5.74 4.60
N ILE A 207 -0.61 -5.12 4.39
CA ILE A 207 -0.99 -3.85 4.99
C ILE A 207 -2.27 -4.10 5.79
N LEU A 208 -2.30 -3.63 7.02
CA LEU A 208 -3.47 -3.62 7.87
C LEU A 208 -3.70 -2.18 8.32
N ALA A 209 -4.73 -1.55 7.77
CA ALA A 209 -5.11 -0.19 8.13
C ALA A 209 -6.39 -0.16 8.95
N ILE A 210 -6.44 0.69 9.98
CA ILE A 210 -7.65 1.05 10.72
C ILE A 210 -7.91 2.51 10.46
N ASN A 211 -9.01 2.79 9.79
CA ASN A 211 -9.43 4.13 9.41
C ASN A 211 -10.54 4.63 10.34
N PHE A 212 -10.31 5.78 10.96
CA PHE A 212 -11.25 6.51 11.80
C PHE A 212 -11.75 7.71 10.99
N LYS A 213 -12.97 7.65 10.49
CA LYS A 213 -13.61 8.76 9.78
C LYS A 213 -14.10 9.79 10.79
N VAL A 214 -13.33 10.86 10.98
CA VAL A 214 -13.65 11.93 11.95
C VAL A 214 -14.82 12.76 11.44
N ASN A 215 -14.83 13.07 10.14
CA ASN A 215 -15.94 13.70 9.42
C ASN A 215 -15.87 13.32 7.92
N GLU A 216 -16.64 13.98 7.06
CA GLU A 216 -16.68 13.66 5.62
C GLU A 216 -15.35 13.86 4.89
N ASP A 217 -14.53 14.78 5.39
CA ASP A 217 -13.30 15.22 4.71
C ASP A 217 -12.02 14.74 5.42
N PHE A 218 -12.11 14.37 6.70
CA PHE A 218 -10.93 14.09 7.51
C PHE A 218 -10.96 12.68 8.10
N ILE A 219 -9.87 11.93 7.82
CA ILE A 219 -9.65 10.55 8.26
C ILE A 219 -8.33 10.48 9.03
N ILE A 220 -8.35 9.78 10.16
CA ILE A 220 -7.14 9.34 10.87
C ILE A 220 -6.96 7.85 10.58
N GLU A 221 -5.78 7.48 10.10
CA GLU A 221 -5.44 6.09 9.81
C GLU A 221 -4.31 5.61 10.72
N MET A 222 -4.46 4.42 11.28
CA MET A 222 -3.38 3.66 11.88
C MET A 222 -3.04 2.50 10.94
N GLN A 223 -1.82 2.47 10.41
CA GLN A 223 -1.38 1.47 9.45
C GLN A 223 -0.23 0.64 10.04
N TYR A 224 -0.38 -0.67 10.02
CA TYR A 224 0.71 -1.63 10.09
C TYR A 224 1.02 -2.12 8.69
N SER A 225 2.29 -2.15 8.32
CA SER A 225 2.75 -2.75 7.07
C SER A 225 3.91 -3.70 7.32
N SER A 226 3.87 -4.83 6.64
CA SER A 226 4.94 -5.83 6.63
C SER A 226 5.19 -6.24 5.18
N SER A 227 6.45 -6.40 4.80
CA SER A 227 6.82 -6.87 3.48
C SER A 227 8.05 -7.76 3.52
N HIS A 228 8.16 -8.67 2.58
CA HIS A 228 9.24 -9.63 2.43
C HIS A 228 9.71 -9.66 0.98
N ASP A 229 11.01 -9.58 0.78
CA ASP A 229 11.70 -9.81 -0.50
C ASP A 229 12.66 -11.00 -0.31
N SER A 230 12.41 -12.10 -0.99
CA SER A 230 13.22 -13.32 -0.83
C SER A 230 14.59 -13.20 -1.47
N ASP A 231 14.74 -12.34 -2.50
CA ASP A 231 15.98 -12.05 -3.24
C ASP A 231 16.26 -10.54 -3.30
N PRO A 232 16.54 -9.90 -2.13
CA PRO A 232 16.74 -8.46 -2.07
C PRO A 232 18.08 -8.05 -2.65
N PRO A 233 18.30 -6.76 -2.99
CA PRO A 233 19.60 -6.22 -3.33
C PRO A 233 20.66 -6.55 -2.28
N LEU A 234 21.91 -6.71 -2.72
CA LEU A 234 23.03 -7.02 -1.82
C LEU A 234 23.09 -6.03 -0.65
N LEU A 235 23.21 -6.55 0.58
CA LEU A 235 23.19 -5.82 1.85
C LEU A 235 21.82 -5.22 2.26
N ALA A 236 20.74 -5.45 1.51
CA ALA A 236 19.40 -5.14 1.98
C ALA A 236 18.87 -6.27 2.88
N GLU A 237 18.07 -5.88 3.88
CA GLU A 237 17.33 -6.85 4.69
C GLU A 237 16.21 -7.48 3.86
N LYS A 238 15.94 -8.77 4.12
CA LYS A 238 14.85 -9.48 3.44
C LYS A 238 13.46 -8.97 3.82
N ALA A 239 13.40 -8.31 4.91
CA ALA A 239 12.13 -8.05 5.52
C ALA A 239 12.08 -6.68 6.27
N ASP A 240 10.96 -5.90 6.26
CA ASP A 240 10.69 -4.65 6.99
C ASP A 240 9.29 -4.64 7.59
N GLU A 241 9.14 -4.02 8.74
CA GLU A 241 7.85 -3.74 9.36
C GLU A 241 7.74 -2.26 9.74
N SER A 242 6.56 -1.72 9.67
CA SER A 242 6.33 -0.37 10.16
C SER A 242 4.92 -0.20 10.72
N ILE A 243 4.81 0.67 11.73
CA ILE A 243 3.54 1.20 12.21
C ILE A 243 3.59 2.71 12.01
N SER A 244 2.53 3.26 11.46
CA SER A 244 2.41 4.69 11.22
C SER A 244 1.01 5.19 11.55
N THR A 245 0.92 6.46 11.96
CA THR A 245 -0.33 7.21 12.03
C THR A 245 -0.32 8.23 10.92
N ARG A 246 -1.41 8.30 10.17
CA ARG A 246 -1.57 9.13 8.99
C ARG A 246 -2.83 9.98 9.15
N PHE A 247 -2.76 11.20 8.64
CA PHE A 247 -3.86 12.17 8.65
C PHE A 247 -4.19 12.52 7.22
N SER A 248 -5.39 12.19 6.76
CA SER A 248 -5.84 12.39 5.39
C SER A 248 -6.94 13.42 5.33
N TYR A 249 -6.85 14.34 4.38
CA TYR A 249 -7.84 15.37 4.13
C TYR A 249 -8.27 15.38 2.67
N ASP A 250 -9.60 15.39 2.43
CA ASP A 250 -10.20 15.50 1.11
C ASP A 250 -10.18 16.95 0.63
N LEU A 251 -9.45 17.19 -0.44
CA LEU A 251 -9.33 18.51 -1.07
C LEU A 251 -10.42 18.77 -2.13
N SER A 252 -11.25 17.78 -2.46
CA SER A 252 -12.16 17.82 -3.59
C SER A 252 -13.23 18.90 -3.48
N LYS A 253 -13.53 19.37 -2.26
CA LYS A 253 -14.46 20.47 -2.04
C LYS A 253 -13.89 21.84 -2.40
N LEU A 254 -12.57 21.99 -2.54
CA LEU A 254 -11.94 23.28 -2.84
C LEU A 254 -12.25 23.81 -4.25
N TRP A 255 -12.78 22.95 -5.13
CA TRP A 255 -13.12 23.30 -6.52
C TRP A 255 -14.53 22.85 -6.95
N LYS A 256 -15.40 22.52 -5.99
CA LYS A 256 -16.81 22.16 -6.24
C LYS A 256 -17.79 23.33 -6.04
N ASP A 257 -17.28 24.58 -6.03
CA ASP A 257 -18.11 25.81 -5.99
C ASP A 257 -18.64 26.17 -7.36
#